data_cf88751df84db40bbcb5bf31fb7dba63
#
_entry.id   cf88751df84db40bbcb5bf31fb7dba63
#
_cell.length_a   1.000
_cell.length_b   1.000
_cell.length_c   1.000
_cell.angle_alpha   90.00
_cell.angle_beta   90.00
_cell.angle_gamma   90.00
#
_symmetry.space_group_name_H-M   'P 1'
#
loop_
_entity.id
_entity.type
_entity.pdbx_description
1 polymer ?
#
loop_
_entity_poly.entity_id
_entity_poly.type
_entity_poly.pdbx_seq_one_letter_code
_entity_poly.pdbx_strand_id
1 'polypeptide(L)'
;MFRISIAIWSLGRTTSIDDLERQLSVAKEIGVEGVQLWAVDYRSAPCLLDPDRCNAKCRKKVLEILNSLDLEISGFCAQLSGTKSFGGLDDPVGLKERVEKTKRVLEFASLMGAPIVTTHPGRIPENREEKTYSIIKKSISEICRCAEDVGAYFAVETGMEPPHVLKAFIEDVGIDTLRVNYDPANLLRYGVEEVVNGVRELGKWIVHTHAKDHDPETGRATVGEGLVPWRRYLKELRDQGYRGWLALEDETGMDVVNSLKKGREFLLSLIPQL
;
A
#
# COMPACT_ATOMS: atom_id res chain seq x y z
N MET A 1 13.20 -12.13 8.05
CA MET A 1 14.00 -10.98 7.55
C MET A 1 13.07 -10.14 6.71
N PHE A 2 13.18 -8.81 6.75
CA PHE A 2 12.39 -7.95 5.85
C PHE A 2 12.83 -8.19 4.40
N ARG A 3 11.90 -8.01 3.48
CA ARG A 3 12.12 -8.05 2.02
C ARG A 3 11.84 -6.66 1.45
N ILE A 4 12.55 -6.28 0.41
CA ILE A 4 12.41 -4.95 -0.19
C ILE A 4 11.71 -5.07 -1.54
N SER A 5 10.62 -4.30 -1.72
CA SER A 5 9.93 -4.12 -2.99
C SER A 5 9.86 -2.64 -3.39
N ILE A 6 9.33 -2.35 -4.56
CA ILE A 6 9.05 -1.00 -5.04
C ILE A 6 7.55 -0.87 -5.29
N ALA A 7 6.95 0.22 -4.83
CA ALA A 7 5.66 0.71 -5.28
C ALA A 7 5.81 1.19 -6.73
N ILE A 8 5.32 0.40 -7.69
CA ILE A 8 5.67 0.55 -9.12
C ILE A 8 5.26 1.91 -9.69
N TRP A 9 4.25 2.55 -9.13
CA TRP A 9 3.80 3.89 -9.53
C TRP A 9 4.82 5.01 -9.26
N SER A 10 5.82 4.76 -8.41
CA SER A 10 6.99 5.65 -8.28
C SER A 10 7.75 5.77 -9.60
N LEU A 11 7.75 4.72 -10.42
CA LEU A 11 8.39 4.67 -11.75
C LEU A 11 7.47 5.14 -12.88
N GLY A 12 6.28 5.63 -12.55
CA GLY A 12 5.30 6.14 -13.50
C GLY A 12 4.07 5.24 -13.65
N ARG A 13 3.20 5.57 -14.61
CA ARG A 13 1.96 4.84 -14.85
C ARG A 13 2.21 3.57 -15.66
N THR A 14 1.49 2.51 -15.33
CA THR A 14 1.51 1.23 -16.05
C THR A 14 0.27 1.15 -16.94
N THR A 15 0.37 1.63 -18.19
CA THR A 15 -0.76 1.69 -19.12
C THR A 15 -0.68 0.61 -20.22
N SER A 16 0.48 0.00 -20.40
CA SER A 16 0.77 -1.01 -21.42
C SER A 16 1.73 -2.08 -20.86
N ILE A 17 1.89 -3.16 -21.62
CA ILE A 17 2.91 -4.19 -21.33
C ILE A 17 4.31 -3.59 -21.41
N ASP A 18 4.57 -2.72 -22.37
CA ASP A 18 5.88 -2.07 -22.53
C ASP A 18 6.22 -1.16 -21.34
N ASP A 19 5.23 -0.45 -20.79
CA ASP A 19 5.41 0.31 -19.54
C ASP A 19 5.81 -0.61 -18.41
N LEU A 20 5.07 -1.73 -18.26
CA LEU A 20 5.34 -2.70 -17.20
C LEU A 20 6.74 -3.31 -17.34
N GLU A 21 7.11 -3.78 -18.53
CA GLU A 21 8.44 -4.36 -18.79
C GLU A 21 9.57 -3.38 -18.47
N ARG A 22 9.42 -2.10 -18.88
CA ARG A 22 10.38 -1.04 -18.54
C ARG A 22 10.50 -0.85 -17.04
N GLN A 23 9.37 -0.72 -16.33
CA GLN A 23 9.35 -0.48 -14.88
C GLN A 23 9.92 -1.68 -14.10
N LEU A 24 9.59 -2.90 -14.49
CA LEU A 24 10.11 -4.10 -13.86
C LEU A 24 11.62 -4.29 -14.12
N SER A 25 12.10 -3.92 -15.32
CA SER A 25 13.54 -3.90 -15.62
C SER A 25 14.29 -2.92 -14.72
N VAL A 26 13.75 -1.73 -14.53
CA VAL A 26 14.31 -0.74 -13.59
C VAL A 26 14.29 -1.26 -12.16
N ALA A 27 13.20 -1.90 -11.71
CA ALA A 27 13.13 -2.50 -10.38
C ALA A 27 14.20 -3.59 -10.19
N LYS A 28 14.41 -4.43 -11.21
CA LYS A 28 15.48 -5.44 -11.19
C LYS A 28 16.88 -4.81 -11.14
N GLU A 29 17.14 -3.75 -11.91
CA GLU A 29 18.40 -2.99 -11.87
C GLU A 29 18.66 -2.31 -10.53
N ILE A 30 17.62 -1.83 -9.86
CA ILE A 30 17.72 -1.33 -8.49
C ILE A 30 18.08 -2.47 -7.53
N GLY A 31 17.72 -3.71 -7.85
CA GLY A 31 18.06 -4.91 -7.08
C GLY A 31 17.07 -5.23 -5.96
N VAL A 32 15.81 -4.85 -6.10
CA VAL A 32 14.74 -5.25 -5.17
C VAL A 32 14.26 -6.68 -5.44
N GLU A 33 13.58 -7.28 -4.48
CA GLU A 33 13.09 -8.65 -4.55
C GLU A 33 11.66 -8.72 -5.11
N GLY A 34 10.95 -7.59 -5.16
CA GLY A 34 9.58 -7.58 -5.65
C GLY A 34 9.04 -6.19 -5.95
N VAL A 35 7.77 -6.16 -6.34
CA VAL A 35 7.04 -4.94 -6.68
C VAL A 35 5.63 -4.97 -6.13
N GLN A 36 5.14 -3.82 -5.69
CA GLN A 36 3.72 -3.61 -5.45
C GLN A 36 3.10 -3.01 -6.70
N LEU A 37 2.03 -3.61 -7.19
CA LEU A 37 1.42 -3.26 -8.46
C LEU A 37 0.19 -2.38 -8.26
N TRP A 38 -0.04 -1.45 -9.20
CA TRP A 38 -1.25 -0.64 -9.22
C TRP A 38 -2.34 -1.33 -10.05
N ALA A 39 -3.56 -1.45 -9.55
CA ALA A 39 -4.60 -2.30 -10.14
C ALA A 39 -5.93 -1.62 -10.44
N VAL A 40 -5.97 -0.29 -10.52
CA VAL A 40 -7.16 0.46 -10.90
C VAL A 40 -6.80 1.57 -11.89
N ASP A 41 -7.78 2.03 -12.66
CA ASP A 41 -7.54 3.13 -13.60
C ASP A 41 -7.02 4.37 -12.88
N TYR A 42 -6.05 5.03 -13.48
CA TYR A 42 -5.60 6.35 -13.07
C TYR A 42 -6.67 7.40 -13.41
N ARG A 43 -6.67 8.54 -12.74
CA ARG A 43 -7.62 9.62 -13.03
C ARG A 43 -7.65 10.06 -14.49
N SER A 44 -6.54 9.95 -15.20
CA SER A 44 -6.34 10.49 -16.56
C SER A 44 -5.86 9.43 -17.57
N ALA A 45 -5.79 8.17 -17.20
CA ALA A 45 -5.35 7.09 -18.09
C ALA A 45 -5.83 5.73 -17.61
N PRO A 46 -6.07 4.77 -18.50
CA PRO A 46 -6.36 3.40 -18.13
C PRO A 46 -5.15 2.75 -17.46
N CYS A 47 -5.39 1.81 -16.56
CA CYS A 47 -4.36 0.94 -16.00
C CYS A 47 -4.37 -0.41 -16.71
N LEU A 48 -3.20 -0.92 -17.09
CA LEU A 48 -3.06 -2.26 -17.67
C LEU A 48 -3.62 -3.35 -16.77
N LEU A 49 -3.37 -3.23 -15.46
CA LEU A 49 -3.71 -4.25 -14.46
C LEU A 49 -5.09 -4.06 -13.83
N ASP A 50 -5.89 -3.13 -14.35
CA ASP A 50 -7.30 -3.04 -13.93
C ASP A 50 -8.01 -4.37 -14.24
N PRO A 51 -8.68 -5.01 -13.25
CA PRO A 51 -9.31 -6.32 -13.42
C PRO A 51 -10.34 -6.38 -14.56
N ASP A 52 -10.95 -5.24 -14.93
CA ASP A 52 -11.90 -5.19 -16.03
C ASP A 52 -11.22 -5.22 -17.42
N ARG A 53 -9.88 -5.06 -17.46
CA ARG A 53 -9.06 -5.05 -18.70
C ARG A 53 -8.09 -6.23 -18.78
N CYS A 54 -7.44 -6.54 -17.66
CA CYS A 54 -6.41 -7.58 -17.62
C CYS A 54 -7.03 -8.99 -17.51
N ASN A 55 -7.39 -9.55 -18.65
CA ASN A 55 -7.93 -10.90 -18.75
C ASN A 55 -6.88 -11.99 -18.44
N ALA A 56 -7.25 -13.27 -18.54
CA ALA A 56 -6.36 -14.39 -18.23
C ALA A 56 -5.06 -14.39 -19.06
N LYS A 57 -5.13 -13.99 -20.35
CA LYS A 57 -3.95 -13.89 -21.21
C LYS A 57 -3.00 -12.77 -20.75
N CYS A 58 -3.55 -11.63 -20.38
CA CYS A 58 -2.79 -10.51 -19.79
C CYS A 58 -2.12 -10.95 -18.49
N ARG A 59 -2.86 -11.55 -17.54
CA ARG A 59 -2.30 -12.04 -16.27
C ARG A 59 -1.14 -13.01 -16.48
N LYS A 60 -1.31 -13.98 -17.39
CA LYS A 60 -0.27 -14.94 -17.74
C LYS A 60 1.00 -14.23 -18.24
N LYS A 61 0.86 -13.27 -19.17
CA LYS A 61 1.99 -12.50 -19.70
C LYS A 61 2.70 -11.71 -18.60
N VAL A 62 1.94 -11.06 -17.68
CA VAL A 62 2.51 -10.32 -16.54
C VAL A 62 3.33 -11.24 -15.63
N LEU A 63 2.80 -12.42 -15.30
CA LEU A 63 3.50 -13.40 -14.46
C LEU A 63 4.75 -13.95 -15.18
N GLU A 64 4.71 -14.19 -16.50
CA GLU A 64 5.87 -14.59 -17.28
C GLU A 64 7.00 -13.55 -17.22
N ILE A 65 6.66 -12.24 -17.34
CA ILE A 65 7.64 -11.15 -17.25
C ILE A 65 8.25 -11.10 -15.83
N LEU A 66 7.44 -11.11 -14.80
CA LEU A 66 7.89 -11.11 -13.41
C LEU A 66 8.84 -12.28 -13.12
N ASN A 67 8.44 -13.48 -13.51
CA ASN A 67 9.25 -14.69 -13.34
C ASN A 67 10.58 -14.62 -14.11
N SER A 68 10.59 -14.07 -15.33
CA SER A 68 11.82 -13.92 -16.12
C SER A 68 12.83 -12.98 -15.50
N LEU A 69 12.36 -12.05 -14.66
CA LEU A 69 13.17 -11.08 -13.91
C LEU A 69 13.44 -11.50 -12.47
N ASP A 70 12.91 -12.66 -12.05
CA ASP A 70 12.99 -13.12 -10.66
C ASP A 70 12.49 -12.02 -9.69
N LEU A 71 11.28 -11.51 -9.94
CA LEU A 71 10.58 -10.52 -9.12
C LEU A 71 9.26 -11.09 -8.62
N GLU A 72 8.96 -10.89 -7.35
CA GLU A 72 7.69 -11.26 -6.73
C GLU A 72 6.72 -10.08 -6.65
N ILE A 73 5.44 -10.38 -6.54
CA ILE A 73 4.42 -9.35 -6.25
C ILE A 73 4.29 -9.23 -4.73
N SER A 74 4.55 -8.04 -4.17
CA SER A 74 4.39 -7.79 -2.74
C SER A 74 2.95 -7.45 -2.34
N GLY A 75 2.12 -7.04 -3.30
CA GLY A 75 0.71 -6.70 -3.14
C GLY A 75 0.21 -5.85 -4.28
N PHE A 76 -1.07 -5.49 -4.20
CA PHE A 76 -1.73 -4.60 -5.16
C PHE A 76 -2.26 -3.35 -4.46
N CYS A 77 -2.19 -2.20 -5.16
CA CYS A 77 -2.83 -0.98 -4.71
C CYS A 77 -4.14 -0.75 -5.49
N ALA A 78 -5.25 -0.61 -4.76
CA ALA A 78 -6.58 -0.30 -5.29
C ALA A 78 -7.01 1.12 -4.90
N GLN A 79 -6.13 2.12 -5.13
CA GLN A 79 -6.40 3.49 -4.73
C GLN A 79 -7.43 4.15 -5.65
N LEU A 80 -8.68 4.08 -5.25
CA LEU A 80 -9.79 4.77 -5.89
C LEU A 80 -10.00 6.13 -5.21
N SER A 81 -10.43 7.13 -5.99
CA SER A 81 -10.70 8.46 -5.44
C SER A 81 -12.20 8.72 -5.37
N GLY A 82 -12.63 9.32 -4.26
CA GLY A 82 -13.94 9.95 -4.14
C GLY A 82 -13.98 11.31 -4.83
N THR A 83 -15.11 12.00 -4.71
CA THR A 83 -15.28 13.36 -5.25
C THR A 83 -14.56 14.41 -4.40
N LYS A 84 -14.39 14.14 -3.11
CA LYS A 84 -13.85 15.06 -2.11
C LYS A 84 -12.61 14.54 -1.38
N SER A 85 -12.39 13.23 -1.39
CA SER A 85 -11.34 12.60 -0.61
C SER A 85 -10.46 11.68 -1.45
N PHE A 86 -9.26 11.50 -0.95
CA PHE A 86 -8.34 10.47 -1.39
C PHE A 86 -8.79 9.15 -0.74
N GLY A 87 -9.00 8.10 -1.54
CA GLY A 87 -9.48 6.81 -1.06
C GLY A 87 -10.97 6.56 -1.25
N GLY A 88 -11.80 7.48 -0.87
CA GLY A 88 -13.21 7.56 -1.25
C GLY A 88 -14.17 6.51 -0.69
N LEU A 89 -13.80 5.71 0.31
CA LEU A 89 -14.76 4.84 1.02
C LEU A 89 -15.58 5.62 2.07
N ASP A 90 -15.19 6.87 2.33
CA ASP A 90 -15.87 7.87 3.14
C ASP A 90 -16.87 8.73 2.34
N ASP A 91 -16.83 8.68 0.99
CA ASP A 91 -17.66 9.48 0.11
C ASP A 91 -18.84 8.66 -0.44
N PRO A 92 -20.10 9.05 -0.13
CA PRO A 92 -21.26 8.30 -0.58
C PRO A 92 -21.50 8.37 -2.12
N VAL A 93 -20.94 9.38 -2.80
CA VAL A 93 -21.11 9.54 -4.26
C VAL A 93 -20.25 8.50 -4.99
N GLY A 94 -20.87 7.61 -5.76
CA GLY A 94 -20.17 6.54 -6.49
C GLY A 94 -19.55 5.46 -5.58
N LEU A 95 -19.96 5.40 -4.32
CA LEU A 95 -19.40 4.46 -3.33
C LEU A 95 -19.57 3.01 -3.74
N LYS A 96 -20.75 2.65 -4.25
CA LYS A 96 -21.03 1.29 -4.68
C LYS A 96 -20.06 0.80 -5.76
N GLU A 97 -19.79 1.62 -6.75
CA GLU A 97 -18.86 1.31 -7.83
C GLU A 97 -17.43 1.12 -7.31
N ARG A 98 -17.01 1.94 -6.33
CA ARG A 98 -15.69 1.80 -5.69
C ARG A 98 -15.57 0.52 -4.86
N VAL A 99 -16.61 0.20 -4.10
CA VAL A 99 -16.66 -1.06 -3.32
C VAL A 99 -16.59 -2.26 -4.27
N GLU A 100 -17.39 -2.30 -5.32
CA GLU A 100 -17.39 -3.39 -6.29
C GLU A 100 -16.07 -3.48 -7.07
N LYS A 101 -15.44 -2.34 -7.42
CA LYS A 101 -14.12 -2.36 -8.04
C LYS A 101 -13.06 -2.93 -7.09
N THR A 102 -13.08 -2.54 -5.82
CA THR A 102 -12.12 -3.06 -4.82
C THR A 102 -12.26 -4.58 -4.65
N LYS A 103 -13.49 -5.10 -4.64
CA LYS A 103 -13.73 -6.56 -4.61
C LYS A 103 -13.12 -7.27 -5.83
N ARG A 104 -13.31 -6.73 -7.03
CA ARG A 104 -12.67 -7.30 -8.23
C ARG A 104 -11.15 -7.25 -8.16
N VAL A 105 -10.56 -6.23 -7.54
CA VAL A 105 -9.11 -6.19 -7.30
C VAL A 105 -8.68 -7.27 -6.31
N LEU A 106 -9.45 -7.56 -5.28
CA LEU A 106 -9.16 -8.66 -4.35
C LEU A 106 -9.16 -10.03 -5.05
N GLU A 107 -10.19 -10.29 -5.87
CA GLU A 107 -10.25 -11.50 -6.71
C GLU A 107 -9.05 -11.58 -7.67
N PHE A 108 -8.73 -10.47 -8.32
CA PHE A 108 -7.58 -10.37 -9.22
C PHE A 108 -6.25 -10.63 -8.50
N ALA A 109 -6.04 -10.03 -7.33
CA ALA A 109 -4.83 -10.20 -6.53
C ALA A 109 -4.66 -11.67 -6.07
N SER A 110 -5.74 -12.32 -5.66
CA SER A 110 -5.74 -13.74 -5.33
C SER A 110 -5.35 -14.60 -6.55
N LEU A 111 -5.93 -14.35 -7.72
CA LEU A 111 -5.59 -15.03 -8.98
C LEU A 111 -4.13 -14.81 -9.43
N MET A 112 -3.53 -13.69 -9.03
CA MET A 112 -2.13 -13.38 -9.30
C MET A 112 -1.16 -13.94 -8.26
N GLY A 113 -1.65 -14.62 -7.22
CA GLY A 113 -0.84 -15.23 -6.17
C GLY A 113 -0.27 -14.24 -5.15
N ALA A 114 -0.80 -13.02 -5.07
CA ALA A 114 -0.37 -11.99 -4.13
C ALA A 114 -1.58 -11.38 -3.39
N PRO A 115 -2.13 -12.06 -2.39
CA PRO A 115 -3.43 -11.79 -1.80
C PRO A 115 -3.42 -10.63 -0.79
N ILE A 116 -2.73 -9.54 -1.10
CA ILE A 116 -2.75 -8.30 -0.31
C ILE A 116 -3.17 -7.14 -1.22
N VAL A 117 -4.26 -6.47 -0.86
CA VAL A 117 -4.73 -5.27 -1.56
C VAL A 117 -4.73 -4.09 -0.60
N THR A 118 -3.98 -3.05 -0.95
CA THR A 118 -3.84 -1.83 -0.14
C THR A 118 -4.68 -0.69 -0.71
N THR A 119 -5.17 0.20 0.15
CA THR A 119 -5.79 1.47 -0.24
C THR A 119 -5.87 2.43 0.94
N HIS A 120 -5.93 3.72 0.65
CA HIS A 120 -6.48 4.69 1.59
C HIS A 120 -8.02 4.60 1.61
N PRO A 121 -8.65 4.35 2.75
CA PRO A 121 -10.10 4.25 2.83
C PRO A 121 -10.81 5.62 2.78
N GLY A 122 -10.11 6.71 2.92
CA GLY A 122 -10.57 8.01 3.36
C GLY A 122 -10.29 8.20 4.84
N ARG A 123 -10.70 9.32 5.43
CA ARG A 123 -10.49 9.58 6.85
C ARG A 123 -11.51 8.83 7.70
N ILE A 124 -11.03 8.00 8.61
CA ILE A 124 -11.86 7.34 9.63
C ILE A 124 -12.10 8.31 10.77
N PRO A 125 -13.36 8.72 11.05
CA PRO A 125 -13.67 9.60 12.18
C PRO A 125 -13.41 8.91 13.51
N GLU A 126 -12.91 9.65 14.49
CA GLU A 126 -12.81 9.19 15.88
C GLU A 126 -14.18 9.05 16.53
N ASN A 127 -15.09 9.99 16.22
CA ASN A 127 -16.47 9.94 16.70
C ASN A 127 -17.30 8.92 15.90
N ARG A 128 -17.67 7.83 16.56
CA ARG A 128 -18.45 6.73 15.96
C ARG A 128 -19.88 7.11 15.56
N GLU A 129 -20.42 8.21 16.11
CA GLU A 129 -21.75 8.73 15.78
C GLU A 129 -21.77 9.52 14.46
N GLU A 130 -20.61 9.84 13.90
CA GLU A 130 -20.54 10.49 12.60
C GLU A 130 -21.06 9.57 11.50
N LYS A 131 -21.88 10.13 10.62
CA LYS A 131 -22.43 9.39 9.47
C LYS A 131 -21.36 8.75 8.61
N THR A 132 -20.22 9.44 8.44
CA THR A 132 -19.05 8.97 7.69
C THR A 132 -18.47 7.70 8.29
N TYR A 133 -18.43 7.57 9.63
CA TYR A 133 -17.96 6.36 10.30
C TYR A 133 -18.78 5.12 9.89
N SER A 134 -20.10 5.24 9.94
CA SER A 134 -20.99 4.13 9.56
C SER A 134 -20.89 3.76 8.07
N ILE A 135 -20.67 4.77 7.20
CA ILE A 135 -20.46 4.56 5.76
C ILE A 135 -19.17 3.75 5.51
N ILE A 136 -18.04 4.20 6.09
CA ILE A 136 -16.74 3.53 5.94
C ILE A 136 -16.81 2.11 6.52
N LYS A 137 -17.37 1.96 7.73
CA LYS A 137 -17.51 0.65 8.37
C LYS A 137 -18.28 -0.34 7.52
N LYS A 138 -19.43 0.09 6.97
CA LYS A 138 -20.24 -0.76 6.08
C LYS A 138 -19.46 -1.17 4.83
N SER A 139 -18.82 -0.23 4.17
CA SER A 139 -18.05 -0.46 2.94
C SER A 139 -16.87 -1.40 3.17
N ILE A 140 -16.08 -1.15 4.21
CA ILE A 140 -14.93 -1.99 4.58
C ILE A 140 -15.39 -3.39 4.98
N SER A 141 -16.47 -3.51 5.77
CA SER A 141 -17.01 -4.83 6.14
C SER A 141 -17.45 -5.65 4.92
N GLU A 142 -18.03 -5.01 3.93
CA GLU A 142 -18.42 -5.67 2.69
C GLU A 142 -17.22 -6.12 1.86
N ILE A 143 -16.19 -5.28 1.74
CA ILE A 143 -14.93 -5.59 1.06
C ILE A 143 -14.20 -6.74 1.79
N CYS A 144 -14.11 -6.68 3.12
CA CYS A 144 -13.43 -7.70 3.91
C CYS A 144 -14.08 -9.08 3.83
N ARG A 145 -15.41 -9.16 3.74
CA ARG A 145 -16.09 -10.45 3.50
C ARG A 145 -15.72 -11.04 2.13
N CYS A 146 -15.65 -10.21 1.09
CA CYS A 146 -15.15 -10.66 -0.20
C CYS A 146 -13.69 -11.13 -0.09
N ALA A 147 -12.85 -10.44 0.71
CA ALA A 147 -11.48 -10.86 0.95
C ALA A 147 -11.41 -12.24 1.65
N GLU A 148 -12.33 -12.55 2.59
CA GLU A 148 -12.45 -13.89 3.18
C GLU A 148 -12.76 -14.96 2.11
N ASP A 149 -13.73 -14.68 1.23
CA ASP A 149 -14.18 -15.61 0.19
C ASP A 149 -13.05 -15.97 -0.80
N VAL A 150 -12.14 -15.03 -1.08
CA VAL A 150 -11.04 -15.24 -2.05
C VAL A 150 -9.68 -15.51 -1.39
N GLY A 151 -9.62 -15.61 -0.07
CA GLY A 151 -8.39 -15.86 0.67
C GLY A 151 -7.38 -14.72 0.60
N ALA A 152 -7.84 -13.46 0.64
CA ALA A 152 -7.03 -12.27 0.53
C ALA A 152 -7.13 -11.38 1.79
N TYR A 153 -6.25 -10.38 1.89
CA TYR A 153 -6.31 -9.33 2.89
C TYR A 153 -6.61 -7.99 2.24
N PHE A 154 -7.50 -7.23 2.87
CA PHE A 154 -7.73 -5.83 2.56
C PHE A 154 -6.98 -4.97 3.59
N ALA A 155 -5.91 -4.33 3.17
CA ALA A 155 -5.01 -3.58 4.03
C ALA A 155 -5.24 -2.07 3.87
N VAL A 156 -5.86 -1.44 4.87
CA VAL A 156 -6.03 0.02 4.90
C VAL A 156 -4.71 0.70 5.23
N GLU A 157 -4.42 1.79 4.51
CA GLU A 157 -3.18 2.52 4.67
C GLU A 157 -3.30 3.55 5.78
N THR A 158 -2.26 3.62 6.65
CA THR A 158 -2.18 4.62 7.73
C THR A 158 -1.94 6.02 7.15
N GLY A 159 -2.34 7.05 7.93
CA GLY A 159 -2.01 8.44 7.63
C GLY A 159 -3.04 9.45 8.09
N MET A 160 -4.29 9.31 7.70
CA MET A 160 -5.30 10.37 7.90
C MET A 160 -5.84 10.46 9.32
N GLU A 161 -5.69 9.40 10.12
CA GLU A 161 -6.09 9.34 11.53
C GLU A 161 -4.95 8.80 12.39
N PRO A 162 -4.96 9.09 13.69
CA PRO A 162 -4.02 8.49 14.64
C PRO A 162 -4.14 6.96 14.70
N PRO A 163 -3.05 6.23 14.97
CA PRO A 163 -3.06 4.76 15.03
C PRO A 163 -4.10 4.18 15.99
N HIS A 164 -4.35 4.81 17.13
CA HIS A 164 -5.36 4.34 18.08
C HIS A 164 -6.80 4.42 17.53
N VAL A 165 -7.09 5.41 16.68
CA VAL A 165 -8.39 5.54 16.00
C VAL A 165 -8.57 4.39 15.00
N LEU A 166 -7.55 4.14 14.18
CA LEU A 166 -7.57 3.02 13.24
C LEU A 166 -7.69 1.68 13.97
N LYS A 167 -6.95 1.50 15.07
CA LYS A 167 -7.06 0.31 15.92
C LYS A 167 -8.49 0.08 16.42
N ALA A 168 -9.09 1.11 17.01
CA ALA A 168 -10.46 1.04 17.53
C ALA A 168 -11.47 0.73 16.42
N PHE A 169 -11.23 1.24 15.21
CA PHE A 169 -12.05 0.95 14.04
C PHE A 169 -11.91 -0.51 13.58
N ILE A 170 -10.68 -1.04 13.48
CA ILE A 170 -10.43 -2.44 13.10
C ILE A 170 -11.10 -3.40 14.10
N GLU A 171 -10.98 -3.12 15.39
CA GLU A 171 -11.63 -3.89 16.46
C GLU A 171 -13.16 -3.83 16.37
N ASP A 172 -13.71 -2.67 16.00
CA ASP A 172 -15.16 -2.49 15.82
C ASP A 172 -15.70 -3.15 14.53
N VAL A 173 -14.91 -3.24 13.47
CA VAL A 173 -15.25 -4.02 12.26
C VAL A 173 -15.23 -5.52 12.56
N GLY A 174 -14.22 -6.00 13.29
CA GLY A 174 -14.12 -7.35 13.81
C GLY A 174 -14.01 -8.44 12.74
N ILE A 175 -13.48 -8.14 11.55
CA ILE A 175 -13.27 -9.10 10.45
C ILE A 175 -11.77 -9.30 10.25
N ASP A 176 -11.31 -10.55 10.29
CA ASP A 176 -9.89 -10.88 10.30
C ASP A 176 -9.13 -10.55 9.01
N THR A 177 -9.82 -10.36 7.90
CA THR A 177 -9.19 -9.96 6.63
C THR A 177 -8.95 -8.46 6.52
N LEU A 178 -9.47 -7.64 7.47
CA LEU A 178 -9.08 -6.24 7.60
C LEU A 178 -7.69 -6.15 8.21
N ARG A 179 -6.76 -5.59 7.47
CA ARG A 179 -5.34 -5.46 7.82
C ARG A 179 -4.84 -4.04 7.61
N VAL A 180 -3.57 -3.84 7.84
CA VAL A 180 -2.91 -2.52 7.75
C VAL A 180 -1.75 -2.58 6.77
N ASN A 181 -1.72 -1.60 5.86
CA ASN A 181 -0.52 -1.16 5.17
C ASN A 181 0.05 0.02 5.96
N TYR A 182 1.19 -0.16 6.60
CA TYR A 182 1.74 0.86 7.48
C TYR A 182 2.66 1.81 6.71
N ASP A 183 2.27 3.07 6.58
CA ASP A 183 3.08 4.13 6.00
C ASP A 183 3.50 5.12 7.08
N PRO A 184 4.80 5.16 7.46
CA PRO A 184 5.29 6.06 8.51
C PRO A 184 5.32 7.53 8.07
N ALA A 185 5.56 7.79 6.79
CA ALA A 185 5.66 9.15 6.26
C ALA A 185 4.28 9.82 6.19
N ASN A 186 3.24 9.06 5.85
CA ASN A 186 1.88 9.59 5.84
C ASN A 186 1.43 10.02 7.25
N LEU A 187 1.80 9.27 8.30
CA LEU A 187 1.52 9.69 9.68
C LEU A 187 2.16 11.05 9.98
N LEU A 188 3.45 11.22 9.67
CA LEU A 188 4.16 12.50 9.88
C LEU A 188 3.52 13.63 9.07
N ARG A 189 3.15 13.38 7.82
CA ARG A 189 2.49 14.35 6.93
C ARG A 189 1.17 14.87 7.50
N TYR A 190 0.42 14.05 8.21
CA TYR A 190 -0.84 14.42 8.86
C TYR A 190 -0.68 14.83 10.32
N GLY A 191 0.55 15.07 10.77
CA GLY A 191 0.85 15.60 12.11
C GLY A 191 0.84 14.56 13.22
N VAL A 192 0.90 13.28 12.89
CA VAL A 192 1.01 12.18 13.86
C VAL A 192 2.49 11.85 14.06
N GLU A 193 3.08 12.36 15.12
CA GLU A 193 4.52 12.19 15.41
C GLU A 193 4.89 10.80 15.97
N GLU A 194 3.92 10.02 16.42
CA GLU A 194 4.14 8.76 17.15
C GLU A 194 4.31 7.53 16.23
N VAL A 195 5.09 7.66 15.17
CA VAL A 195 5.33 6.60 14.18
C VAL A 195 5.67 5.24 14.81
N VAL A 196 6.58 5.22 15.79
CA VAL A 196 7.01 3.95 16.42
C VAL A 196 5.95 3.39 17.35
N ASN A 197 5.23 4.25 18.05
CA ASN A 197 4.15 3.82 18.94
C ASN A 197 2.97 3.26 18.15
N GLY A 198 2.67 3.85 16.99
CA GLY A 198 1.65 3.32 16.09
C GLY A 198 1.92 1.88 15.64
N VAL A 199 3.19 1.51 15.45
CA VAL A 199 3.56 0.10 15.17
C VAL A 199 3.21 -0.81 16.35
N ARG A 200 3.38 -0.38 17.61
CA ARG A 200 2.99 -1.16 18.79
C ARG A 200 1.48 -1.36 18.87
N GLU A 201 0.73 -0.32 18.53
CA GLU A 201 -0.73 -0.37 18.57
C GLU A 201 -1.33 -1.26 17.48
N LEU A 202 -0.76 -1.22 16.27
CA LEU A 202 -1.30 -1.87 15.07
C LEU A 202 -0.56 -3.15 14.69
N GLY A 203 0.55 -3.50 15.34
CA GLY A 203 1.52 -4.51 14.89
C GLY A 203 0.91 -5.83 14.43
N LYS A 204 -0.05 -6.39 15.18
CA LYS A 204 -0.70 -7.68 14.83
C LYS A 204 -1.53 -7.62 13.53
N TRP A 205 -1.89 -6.43 13.05
CA TRP A 205 -2.65 -6.25 11.82
C TRP A 205 -1.79 -5.83 10.62
N ILE A 206 -0.53 -5.43 10.84
CA ILE A 206 0.36 -4.99 9.76
C ILE A 206 0.73 -6.19 8.89
N VAL A 207 0.35 -6.17 7.61
CA VAL A 207 0.67 -7.20 6.60
C VAL A 207 1.50 -6.66 5.45
N HIS A 208 1.58 -5.35 5.30
CA HIS A 208 2.37 -4.65 4.30
C HIS A 208 2.85 -3.31 4.87
N THR A 209 3.96 -2.77 4.35
CA THR A 209 4.42 -1.42 4.73
C THR A 209 4.93 -0.68 3.52
N HIS A 210 4.69 0.63 3.47
CA HIS A 210 5.45 1.50 2.59
C HIS A 210 6.74 1.96 3.30
N ALA A 211 7.83 1.92 2.57
CA ALA A 211 9.06 2.60 2.93
C ALA A 211 9.09 3.93 2.18
N LYS A 212 8.59 4.95 2.86
CA LYS A 212 8.44 6.32 2.39
C LYS A 212 8.95 7.26 3.47
N ASP A 213 9.51 8.40 3.09
CA ASP A 213 10.02 9.37 4.04
C ASP A 213 9.36 10.74 3.85
N HIS A 214 9.46 11.57 4.89
CA HIS A 214 8.80 12.86 4.97
C HIS A 214 9.79 13.95 5.33
N ASP A 215 9.77 15.03 4.56
CA ASP A 215 10.43 16.29 4.85
C ASP A 215 9.36 17.35 5.16
N PRO A 216 9.49 18.13 6.24
CA PRO A 216 8.45 19.07 6.65
C PRO A 216 8.27 20.26 5.70
N GLU A 217 9.28 20.62 4.91
CA GLU A 217 9.21 21.75 3.98
C GLU A 217 8.61 21.34 2.64
N THR A 218 9.06 20.21 2.10
CA THR A 218 8.63 19.72 0.77
C THR A 218 7.50 18.69 0.85
N GLY A 219 7.27 18.12 2.03
CA GLY A 219 6.31 17.05 2.27
C GLY A 219 6.78 15.66 1.83
N ARG A 220 7.98 15.55 1.23
CA ARG A 220 8.49 14.31 0.61
C ARG A 220 10.01 14.27 0.72
N ALA A 221 10.56 13.09 0.98
CA ALA A 221 12.00 12.88 1.00
C ALA A 221 12.39 11.50 0.45
N THR A 222 13.61 11.37 0.00
CA THR A 222 14.24 10.07 -0.23
C THR A 222 14.31 9.30 1.09
N VAL A 223 14.02 8.01 1.07
CA VAL A 223 14.07 7.15 2.26
C VAL A 223 15.45 7.24 2.92
N GLY A 224 15.46 7.65 4.19
CA GLY A 224 16.67 7.90 4.98
C GLY A 224 17.15 9.36 5.00
N GLU A 225 16.56 10.23 4.21
CA GLU A 225 16.90 11.66 4.16
C GLU A 225 15.82 12.55 4.84
N GLY A 226 14.72 11.94 5.36
CA GLY A 226 13.62 12.63 6.03
C GLY A 226 13.56 12.42 7.53
N LEU A 227 12.37 12.58 8.09
CA LEU A 227 12.11 12.56 9.55
C LEU A 227 11.68 11.20 10.10
N VAL A 228 11.47 10.18 9.25
CA VAL A 228 11.09 8.85 9.75
C VAL A 228 12.20 8.26 10.61
N PRO A 229 11.93 7.86 11.86
CA PRO A 229 12.96 7.32 12.77
C PRO A 229 13.28 5.85 12.42
N TRP A 230 13.83 5.60 11.24
CA TRP A 230 13.96 4.30 10.57
C TRP A 230 14.48 3.18 11.46
N ARG A 231 15.60 3.40 12.18
CA ARG A 231 16.17 2.36 13.05
C ARG A 231 15.19 1.92 14.13
N ARG A 232 14.49 2.85 14.75
CA ARG A 232 13.50 2.57 15.80
C ARG A 232 12.25 1.94 15.21
N TYR A 233 11.80 2.43 14.05
CA TYR A 233 10.64 1.95 13.33
C TYR A 233 10.83 0.49 12.88
N LEU A 234 11.93 0.18 12.19
CA LEU A 234 12.21 -1.19 11.73
C LEU A 234 12.41 -2.17 12.91
N LYS A 235 13.09 -1.70 13.97
CA LYS A 235 13.21 -2.50 15.19
C LYS A 235 11.84 -2.85 15.77
N GLU A 236 10.96 -1.87 15.88
CA GLU A 236 9.63 -2.09 16.43
C GLU A 236 8.80 -3.04 15.55
N LEU A 237 8.80 -2.87 14.22
CA LEU A 237 8.16 -3.81 13.29
C LEU A 237 8.64 -5.24 13.54
N ARG A 238 9.95 -5.43 13.66
CA ARG A 238 10.53 -6.74 13.95
C ARG A 238 10.08 -7.28 15.31
N ASP A 239 10.07 -6.44 16.34
CA ASP A 239 9.70 -6.82 17.70
C ASP A 239 8.20 -7.20 17.80
N GLN A 240 7.35 -6.59 16.96
CA GLN A 240 5.94 -6.98 16.75
C GLN A 240 5.77 -8.22 15.85
N GLY A 241 6.84 -8.83 15.39
CA GLY A 241 6.81 -10.06 14.59
C GLY A 241 6.64 -9.84 13.08
N TYR A 242 6.59 -8.60 12.59
CA TYR A 242 6.50 -8.34 11.16
C TYR A 242 7.77 -8.78 10.42
N ARG A 243 7.60 -9.50 9.31
CA ARG A 243 8.68 -10.04 8.46
C ARG A 243 8.37 -9.90 6.97
N GLY A 244 7.43 -9.01 6.66
CA GLY A 244 6.93 -8.80 5.30
C GLY A 244 7.77 -7.82 4.48
N TRP A 245 7.10 -7.18 3.55
CA TRP A 245 7.67 -6.28 2.57
C TRP A 245 7.84 -4.85 3.11
N LEU A 246 8.96 -4.24 2.76
CA LEU A 246 9.18 -2.80 2.82
C LEU A 246 9.10 -2.28 1.37
N ALA A 247 7.94 -1.77 0.97
CA ALA A 247 7.73 -1.28 -0.39
C ALA A 247 8.20 0.18 -0.50
N LEU A 248 9.35 0.38 -1.14
CA LEU A 248 9.87 1.72 -1.42
C LEU A 248 8.88 2.52 -2.25
N GLU A 249 8.40 3.63 -1.74
CA GLU A 249 7.54 4.56 -2.43
C GLU A 249 8.20 5.94 -2.50
N ASP A 250 8.59 6.34 -3.70
CA ASP A 250 9.14 7.66 -3.95
C ASP A 250 8.12 8.57 -4.62
N GLU A 251 7.85 9.69 -3.99
CA GLU A 251 6.99 10.75 -4.53
C GLU A 251 7.74 12.08 -4.70
N THR A 252 9.08 12.09 -4.61
CA THR A 252 9.87 13.32 -4.74
C THR A 252 9.75 13.91 -6.15
N GLY A 253 9.54 13.08 -7.16
CA GLY A 253 9.41 13.48 -8.55
C GLY A 253 10.73 13.90 -9.21
N MET A 254 11.86 13.80 -8.50
CA MET A 254 13.19 14.14 -8.99
C MET A 254 14.11 12.93 -8.92
N ASP A 255 14.73 12.55 -10.03
CA ASP A 255 15.67 11.42 -10.13
C ASP A 255 15.23 10.17 -9.33
N VAL A 256 14.00 9.75 -9.56
CA VAL A 256 13.30 8.71 -8.80
C VAL A 256 14.12 7.42 -8.73
N VAL A 257 14.80 7.05 -9.82
CA VAL A 257 15.61 5.81 -9.86
C VAL A 257 16.77 5.88 -8.87
N ASN A 258 17.46 7.00 -8.81
CA ASN A 258 18.54 7.20 -7.86
C ASN A 258 18.02 7.30 -6.42
N SER A 259 16.90 7.96 -6.20
CA SER A 259 16.23 8.04 -4.90
C SER A 259 15.86 6.63 -4.39
N LEU A 260 15.24 5.79 -5.22
CA LEU A 260 14.91 4.40 -4.87
C LEU A 260 16.16 3.55 -4.60
N LYS A 261 17.25 3.73 -5.37
CA LYS A 261 18.54 3.05 -5.10
C LYS A 261 19.10 3.43 -3.74
N LYS A 262 19.18 4.72 -3.45
CA LYS A 262 19.63 5.22 -2.13
C LYS A 262 18.78 4.70 -0.99
N GLY A 263 17.44 4.75 -1.13
CA GLY A 263 16.52 4.24 -0.12
C GLY A 263 16.71 2.74 0.14
N ARG A 264 16.89 1.94 -0.91
CA ARG A 264 17.22 0.52 -0.79
C ARG A 264 18.54 0.29 -0.04
N GLU A 265 19.61 0.97 -0.46
CA GLU A 265 20.94 0.86 0.18
C GLU A 265 20.87 1.24 1.66
N PHE A 266 20.16 2.31 1.97
CA PHE A 266 19.92 2.75 3.34
C PHE A 266 19.21 1.67 4.17
N LEU A 267 18.10 1.11 3.69
CA LEU A 267 17.38 0.05 4.38
C LEU A 267 18.25 -1.20 4.58
N LEU A 268 18.99 -1.62 3.55
CA LEU A 268 19.93 -2.75 3.66
C LEU A 268 21.06 -2.51 4.67
N SER A 269 21.46 -1.27 4.88
CA SER A 269 22.46 -0.93 5.90
C SER A 269 21.92 -1.08 7.32
N LEU A 270 20.60 -0.92 7.52
CA LEU A 270 19.93 -1.00 8.83
C LEU A 270 19.48 -2.42 9.18
N ILE A 271 18.91 -3.16 8.24
CA ILE A 271 18.29 -4.47 8.49
C ILE A 271 19.21 -5.46 9.22
N PRO A 272 20.49 -5.63 8.87
CA PRO A 272 21.40 -6.54 9.58
C PRO A 272 21.73 -6.13 11.00
N GLN A 273 21.46 -4.89 11.37
CA GLN A 273 21.79 -4.31 12.68
C GLN A 273 20.62 -4.34 13.67
N LEU A 274 19.49 -4.86 13.25
CA LEU A 274 18.26 -4.89 14.06
C LEU A 274 18.23 -6.02 15.08
#